data_9080394c77237b1c2930f9baded176aa
#
_entry.id   9080394c77237b1c2930f9baded176aa
#
_cell.length_a   1.000
_cell.length_b   1.000
_cell.length_c   1.000
_cell.angle_alpha   90.00
_cell.angle_beta   90.00
_cell.angle_gamma   90.00
#
_symmetry.space_group_name_H-M   'P 1'
#
loop_
_entity.id
_entity.type
_entity.pdbx_description
1 polymer ?
#
loop_
_entity_poly.entity_id
_entity_poly.type
_entity_poly.pdbx_seq_one_letter_code
_entity_poly.pdbx_strand_id
1 'polypeptide(L)'
;LFYVLTTNHINDIISNMNKREERMNVDKKLYNNYVKILENELVPALGCTEPIAIAYAAAKAREVLGEFPDHVEMRCSGNIIKNVKGVTVPNSDGQRGIDVAAILGIVGGDASRELEVLESVKPEDVEKTRELSAVGYCTCTLQEDVANLYIVAKVCKNDHYAEVTIINRHTYITKIVKDDKILFEAAVSEESSNYVDKSLLNVKDILEFANTVDIDDVRAVLKRQIDMNSAIADEGLMHPYGAQIGRTLLQVYGDDVKIRAKARAAAGSDARMGGCSLPVVINSGSGNQGMTVSLPVIEFAKSLF
;
A
#
# COMPACT_ATOMS: atom_id res chain seq x y z
N LEU A 1 16.90 -9.16 -56.11
CA LEU A 1 16.93 -8.26 -54.97
C LEU A 1 15.51 -7.78 -54.59
N PHE A 2 14.69 -7.37 -55.55
CA PHE A 2 13.30 -6.93 -55.33
C PHE A 2 12.40 -8.04 -54.75
N TYR A 3 12.62 -9.29 -55.17
CA TYR A 3 11.84 -10.45 -54.68
C TYR A 3 12.16 -10.81 -53.22
N VAL A 4 13.39 -10.58 -52.76
CA VAL A 4 13.82 -10.83 -51.36
C VAL A 4 13.32 -9.75 -50.44
N LEU A 5 13.25 -8.49 -50.87
CA LEU A 5 12.72 -7.37 -50.06
C LEU A 5 11.19 -7.45 -49.90
N THR A 6 10.45 -7.94 -50.89
CA THR A 6 9.00 -8.16 -50.79
C THR A 6 8.64 -9.37 -49.92
N THR A 7 9.43 -10.46 -49.99
CA THR A 7 9.20 -11.65 -49.15
C THR A 7 9.49 -11.38 -47.65
N ASN A 8 10.54 -10.62 -47.37
CA ASN A 8 10.81 -10.23 -45.97
C ASN A 8 9.72 -9.31 -45.38
N HIS A 9 9.22 -8.36 -46.21
CA HIS A 9 8.13 -7.48 -45.78
C HIS A 9 6.81 -8.23 -45.56
N ILE A 10 6.51 -9.22 -46.42
CA ILE A 10 5.33 -10.09 -46.29
C ILE A 10 5.48 -11.01 -45.07
N ASN A 11 6.67 -11.56 -44.83
CA ASN A 11 6.93 -12.38 -43.64
C ASN A 11 6.86 -11.56 -42.32
N ASP A 12 7.29 -10.30 -42.32
CA ASP A 12 7.13 -9.39 -41.22
C ASP A 12 5.65 -9.02 -40.95
N ILE A 13 4.87 -8.81 -42.03
CA ILE A 13 3.43 -8.56 -41.94
C ILE A 13 2.71 -9.81 -41.40
N ILE A 14 3.01 -10.99 -41.92
CA ILE A 14 2.44 -12.27 -41.47
C ILE A 14 2.87 -12.56 -40.04
N SER A 15 4.12 -12.32 -39.64
CA SER A 15 4.61 -12.44 -38.26
C SER A 15 3.89 -11.48 -37.33
N ASN A 16 3.64 -10.24 -37.77
CA ASN A 16 2.89 -9.26 -36.98
C ASN A 16 1.39 -9.57 -36.91
N MET A 17 0.82 -10.16 -37.99
CA MET A 17 -0.57 -10.63 -37.97
C MET A 17 -0.73 -11.86 -37.07
N ASN A 18 0.19 -12.83 -37.14
CA ASN A 18 0.20 -13.98 -36.22
C ASN A 18 0.39 -13.59 -34.78
N LYS A 19 1.28 -12.63 -34.51
CA LYS A 19 1.41 -12.02 -33.14
C LYS A 19 0.14 -11.31 -32.71
N ARG A 20 -0.63 -10.75 -33.61
CA ARG A 20 -1.90 -10.10 -33.33
C ARG A 20 -3.02 -11.10 -33.09
N GLU A 21 -3.02 -12.23 -33.79
CA GLU A 21 -3.96 -13.36 -33.56
C GLU A 21 -3.61 -14.11 -32.27
N GLU A 22 -2.34 -14.33 -31.96
CA GLU A 22 -1.89 -14.85 -30.67
C GLU A 22 -2.30 -13.93 -29.50
N ARG A 23 -2.26 -12.59 -29.70
CA ARG A 23 -2.75 -11.60 -28.75
C ARG A 23 -4.26 -11.72 -28.45
N MET A 24 -5.06 -12.22 -29.38
CA MET A 24 -6.51 -12.38 -29.23
C MET A 24 -6.92 -13.69 -28.53
N ASN A 25 -5.97 -14.60 -28.28
CA ASN A 25 -6.25 -15.95 -27.77
C ASN A 25 -6.09 -16.09 -26.24
N VAL A 26 -5.79 -14.99 -25.52
CA VAL A 26 -5.86 -14.99 -24.06
C VAL A 26 -7.33 -15.09 -23.67
N ASP A 27 -7.71 -16.08 -22.89
CA ASP A 27 -9.07 -16.20 -22.34
C ASP A 27 -9.48 -14.85 -21.72
N LYS A 28 -10.48 -14.21 -22.27
CA LYS A 28 -10.95 -12.88 -21.84
C LYS A 28 -11.27 -12.83 -20.35
N LYS A 29 -11.68 -13.94 -19.77
CA LYS A 29 -11.93 -14.06 -18.33
C LYS A 29 -10.61 -13.99 -17.55
N LEU A 30 -9.59 -14.70 -17.98
CA LEU A 30 -8.25 -14.70 -17.38
C LEU A 30 -7.60 -13.33 -17.53
N TYR A 31 -7.68 -12.74 -18.72
CA TYR A 31 -7.21 -11.38 -18.99
C TYR A 31 -7.83 -10.36 -18.02
N ASN A 32 -9.16 -10.32 -17.93
CA ASN A 32 -9.85 -9.39 -17.03
C ASN A 32 -9.52 -9.64 -15.56
N ASN A 33 -9.31 -10.91 -15.18
CA ASN A 33 -8.89 -11.25 -13.82
C ASN A 33 -7.50 -10.67 -13.51
N TYR A 34 -6.56 -10.74 -14.43
CA TYR A 34 -5.20 -10.20 -14.23
C TYR A 34 -5.18 -8.67 -14.18
N VAL A 35 -5.96 -7.98 -15.03
CA VAL A 35 -6.12 -6.52 -14.94
C VAL A 35 -6.66 -6.14 -13.55
N LYS A 36 -7.72 -6.81 -13.08
CA LYS A 36 -8.29 -6.58 -11.74
C LYS A 36 -7.32 -6.90 -10.60
N ILE A 37 -6.48 -7.94 -10.75
CA ILE A 37 -5.43 -8.23 -9.75
C ILE A 37 -4.48 -7.04 -9.66
N LEU A 38 -4.03 -6.48 -10.79
CA LEU A 38 -3.16 -5.29 -10.78
C LEU A 38 -3.84 -4.09 -10.12
N GLU A 39 -5.10 -3.82 -10.43
CA GLU A 39 -5.87 -2.72 -9.83
C GLU A 39 -6.02 -2.87 -8.31
N ASN A 40 -6.27 -4.09 -7.83
CA ASN A 40 -6.48 -4.38 -6.41
C ASN A 40 -5.18 -4.45 -5.59
N GLU A 41 -4.07 -4.86 -6.21
CA GLU A 41 -2.80 -5.05 -5.51
C GLU A 41 -1.88 -3.83 -5.57
N LEU A 42 -1.98 -3.03 -6.65
CA LEU A 42 -1.14 -1.84 -6.85
C LEU A 42 -1.89 -0.58 -6.42
N VAL A 43 -2.12 -0.46 -5.11
CA VAL A 43 -2.86 0.68 -4.54
C VAL A 43 -1.91 1.63 -3.81
N PRO A 44 -2.24 2.93 -3.78
CA PRO A 44 -1.48 3.91 -2.99
C PRO A 44 -1.57 3.61 -1.50
N ALA A 45 -0.48 3.89 -0.79
CA ALA A 45 -0.43 3.85 0.67
C ALA A 45 0.56 4.89 1.18
N LEU A 46 0.21 5.56 2.27
CA LEU A 46 1.06 6.52 2.93
C LEU A 46 1.90 5.81 4.01
N GLY A 47 3.22 5.91 3.92
CA GLY A 47 4.13 5.36 4.94
C GLY A 47 3.99 3.85 5.18
N CYS A 48 4.17 3.41 6.43
CA CYS A 48 4.01 2.00 6.82
C CYS A 48 2.53 1.62 6.92
N THR A 49 2.13 0.54 6.28
CA THR A 49 0.72 0.13 6.17
C THR A 49 0.09 -0.27 7.51
N GLU A 50 0.86 -0.79 8.47
CA GLU A 50 0.34 -1.21 9.76
C GLU A 50 -0.10 -0.02 10.65
N PRO A 51 0.71 1.05 10.85
CA PRO A 51 0.23 2.27 11.52
C PRO A 51 -0.95 2.91 10.82
N ILE A 52 -0.97 2.87 9.49
CA ILE A 52 -2.08 3.42 8.70
C ILE A 52 -3.36 2.61 8.91
N ALA A 53 -3.30 1.27 8.95
CA ALA A 53 -4.47 0.44 9.23
C ALA A 53 -5.03 0.69 10.64
N ILE A 54 -4.16 0.96 11.63
CA ILE A 54 -4.57 1.37 12.98
C ILE A 54 -5.29 2.72 12.93
N ALA A 55 -4.70 3.71 12.28
CA ALA A 55 -5.30 5.03 12.12
C ALA A 55 -6.65 4.96 11.38
N TYR A 56 -6.73 4.13 10.33
CA TYR A 56 -7.96 3.89 9.59
C TYR A 56 -9.06 3.27 10.45
N ALA A 57 -8.74 2.20 11.20
CA ALA A 57 -9.70 1.58 12.11
C ALA A 57 -10.22 2.58 13.16
N ALA A 58 -9.33 3.39 13.74
CA ALA A 58 -9.70 4.38 14.75
C ALA A 58 -10.50 5.56 14.16
N ALA A 59 -10.12 6.06 13.00
CA ALA A 59 -10.87 7.11 12.29
C ALA A 59 -12.28 6.62 11.91
N LYS A 60 -12.41 5.38 11.44
CA LYS A 60 -13.69 4.78 11.10
C LYS A 60 -14.56 4.54 12.34
N ALA A 61 -13.96 4.11 13.45
CA ALA A 61 -14.68 3.95 14.70
C ALA A 61 -15.23 5.30 15.22
N ARG A 62 -14.43 6.40 15.15
CA ARG A 62 -14.89 7.76 15.47
C ARG A 62 -16.05 8.19 14.55
N GLU A 63 -15.95 7.95 13.24
CA GLU A 63 -17.03 8.26 12.27
C GLU A 63 -18.33 7.55 12.65
N VAL A 64 -18.27 6.27 13.02
CA VAL A 64 -19.43 5.46 13.45
C VAL A 64 -19.98 5.97 14.79
N LEU A 65 -19.12 6.34 15.74
CA LEU A 65 -19.56 6.93 17.01
C LEU A 65 -20.32 8.23 16.78
N GLY A 66 -19.85 9.06 15.85
CA GLY A 66 -20.48 10.32 15.45
C GLY A 66 -20.05 11.55 16.26
N GLU A 67 -19.16 11.36 17.24
CA GLU A 67 -18.63 12.42 18.11
C GLU A 67 -17.17 12.15 18.50
N PHE A 68 -16.50 13.14 19.11
CA PHE A 68 -15.12 12.96 19.55
C PHE A 68 -15.10 12.12 20.85
N PRO A 69 -14.40 10.97 20.84
CA PRO A 69 -14.40 10.04 21.97
C PRO A 69 -13.62 10.57 23.19
N ASP A 70 -13.89 10.01 24.35
CA ASP A 70 -13.17 10.31 25.61
C ASP A 70 -11.89 9.47 25.72
N HIS A 71 -11.88 8.26 25.16
CA HIS A 71 -10.72 7.37 25.10
C HIS A 71 -10.86 6.33 24.00
N VAL A 72 -9.76 5.66 23.66
CA VAL A 72 -9.71 4.56 22.69
C VAL A 72 -9.00 3.34 23.27
N GLU A 73 -9.55 2.17 22.99
CA GLU A 73 -9.00 0.86 23.32
C GLU A 73 -8.64 0.13 22.02
N MET A 74 -7.35 -0.17 21.85
CA MET A 74 -6.86 -0.98 20.73
C MET A 74 -6.64 -2.42 21.19
N ARG A 75 -7.07 -3.39 20.36
CA ARG A 75 -6.70 -4.81 20.50
C ARG A 75 -6.02 -5.26 19.24
N CYS A 76 -4.78 -5.70 19.32
CA CYS A 76 -3.97 -6.01 18.15
C CYS A 76 -3.28 -7.35 18.29
N SER A 77 -3.05 -8.04 17.16
CA SER A 77 -2.17 -9.22 17.13
C SER A 77 -0.73 -8.88 17.51
N GLY A 78 0.02 -9.85 17.98
CA GLY A 78 1.44 -9.67 18.30
C GLY A 78 2.28 -9.20 17.11
N ASN A 79 1.91 -9.60 15.89
CA ASN A 79 2.58 -9.15 14.67
C ASN A 79 2.39 -7.65 14.42
N ILE A 80 1.19 -7.13 14.59
CA ILE A 80 0.89 -5.69 14.48
C ILE A 80 1.64 -4.90 15.55
N ILE A 81 1.57 -5.35 16.81
CA ILE A 81 2.28 -4.68 17.93
C ILE A 81 3.78 -4.60 17.63
N LYS A 82 4.39 -5.71 17.23
CA LYS A 82 5.82 -5.78 16.91
C LYS A 82 6.19 -4.83 15.76
N ASN A 83 5.40 -4.81 14.69
CA ASN A 83 5.71 -4.04 13.50
C ASN A 83 5.55 -2.53 13.70
N VAL A 84 4.59 -2.09 14.52
CA VAL A 84 4.29 -0.66 14.72
C VAL A 84 5.18 0.00 15.76
N LYS A 85 5.65 -0.75 16.76
CA LYS A 85 6.38 -0.20 17.92
C LYS A 85 7.61 0.66 17.55
N GLY A 86 8.32 0.31 16.48
CA GLY A 86 9.56 0.99 16.06
C GLY A 86 9.43 1.90 14.85
N VAL A 87 8.24 1.97 14.24
CA VAL A 87 8.02 2.66 12.98
C VAL A 87 7.42 4.04 13.22
N THR A 88 7.90 5.04 12.48
CA THR A 88 7.34 6.39 12.50
C THR A 88 5.95 6.37 11.87
N VAL A 89 4.97 6.92 12.58
CA VAL A 89 3.62 7.13 12.06
C VAL A 89 3.66 8.24 11.01
N PRO A 90 3.13 8.03 9.80
CA PRO A 90 3.13 9.06 8.76
C PRO A 90 2.44 10.35 9.24
N ASN A 91 2.98 11.48 8.82
CA ASN A 91 2.47 12.83 9.14
C ASN A 91 2.38 13.15 10.65
N SER A 92 3.11 12.42 11.51
CA SER A 92 3.08 12.59 12.98
C SER A 92 4.22 13.44 13.54
N ASP A 93 5.05 14.05 12.71
CA ASP A 93 6.29 14.73 13.11
C ASP A 93 7.22 13.80 13.92
N GLY A 94 7.48 12.60 13.36
CA GLY A 94 8.42 11.63 13.90
C GLY A 94 7.93 10.78 15.07
N GLN A 95 6.67 10.93 15.50
CA GLN A 95 6.11 10.14 16.59
C GLN A 95 5.91 8.67 16.18
N ARG A 96 5.89 7.77 17.17
CA ARG A 96 5.84 6.32 16.96
C ARG A 96 4.84 5.67 17.92
N GLY A 97 4.34 4.51 17.57
CA GLY A 97 3.52 3.69 18.46
C GLY A 97 2.09 3.52 17.96
N ILE A 98 1.42 2.53 18.54
CA ILE A 98 0.02 2.21 18.23
C ILE A 98 -0.91 3.31 18.74
N ASP A 99 -0.62 3.84 19.91
CA ASP A 99 -1.33 4.95 20.54
C ASP A 99 -1.30 6.20 19.66
N VAL A 100 -0.13 6.60 19.18
CA VAL A 100 0.02 7.72 18.25
C VAL A 100 -0.77 7.49 16.95
N ALA A 101 -0.68 6.31 16.34
CA ALA A 101 -1.40 6.00 15.12
C ALA A 101 -2.92 6.06 15.33
N ALA A 102 -3.44 5.49 16.41
CA ALA A 102 -4.86 5.50 16.73
C ALA A 102 -5.36 6.92 17.04
N ILE A 103 -4.65 7.66 17.88
CA ILE A 103 -5.03 9.03 18.25
C ILE A 103 -5.01 9.95 17.04
N LEU A 104 -3.95 9.89 16.21
CA LEU A 104 -3.85 10.72 15.02
C LEU A 104 -4.97 10.42 14.02
N GLY A 105 -5.36 9.14 13.87
CA GLY A 105 -6.53 8.74 13.10
C GLY A 105 -7.84 9.34 13.65
N ILE A 106 -7.99 9.41 14.99
CA ILE A 106 -9.16 10.02 15.64
C ILE A 106 -9.16 11.54 15.48
N VAL A 107 -8.02 12.21 15.61
CA VAL A 107 -7.94 13.68 15.61
C VAL A 107 -8.03 14.25 14.20
N GLY A 108 -7.22 13.77 13.26
CA GLY A 108 -7.07 14.36 11.92
C GLY A 108 -7.35 13.41 10.76
N GLY A 109 -7.66 12.12 11.04
CA GLY A 109 -7.84 11.12 9.99
C GLY A 109 -9.17 11.24 9.24
N ASP A 110 -9.11 11.01 7.92
CA ASP A 110 -10.28 10.87 7.03
C ASP A 110 -10.45 9.40 6.62
N ALA A 111 -11.42 8.70 7.23
CA ALA A 111 -11.66 7.28 7.01
C ALA A 111 -12.07 6.95 5.56
N SER A 112 -12.60 7.90 4.79
CA SER A 112 -12.96 7.68 3.40
C SER A 112 -11.76 7.45 2.49
N ARG A 113 -10.56 7.79 2.95
CA ARG A 113 -9.29 7.70 2.21
C ARG A 113 -8.50 6.40 2.49
N GLU A 114 -9.01 5.51 3.32
CA GLU A 114 -8.41 4.20 3.61
C GLU A 114 -6.91 4.28 3.97
N LEU A 115 -6.02 3.76 3.09
CA LEU A 115 -4.57 3.77 3.32
C LEU A 115 -3.91 5.17 3.19
N GLU A 116 -4.66 6.17 2.82
CA GLU A 116 -4.26 7.59 2.80
C GLU A 116 -4.96 8.40 3.92
N VAL A 117 -5.54 7.72 4.91
CA VAL A 117 -6.33 8.29 6.03
C VAL A 117 -5.64 9.45 6.74
N LEU A 118 -4.31 9.48 6.81
CA LEU A 118 -3.53 10.53 7.47
C LEU A 118 -3.01 11.62 6.52
N GLU A 119 -3.39 11.61 5.24
CA GLU A 119 -2.86 12.59 4.27
C GLU A 119 -3.30 14.02 4.59
N SER A 120 -4.51 14.19 5.14
CA SER A 120 -5.09 15.49 5.48
C SER A 120 -4.72 16.03 6.86
N VAL A 121 -3.89 15.31 7.62
CA VAL A 121 -3.43 15.68 8.97
C VAL A 121 -2.70 17.02 8.93
N LYS A 122 -3.03 17.88 9.89
CA LYS A 122 -2.46 19.22 10.05
C LYS A 122 -1.53 19.29 11.28
N PRO A 123 -0.65 20.32 11.36
CA PRO A 123 0.22 20.50 12.53
C PRO A 123 -0.53 20.55 13.87
N GLU A 124 -1.73 21.12 13.90
CA GLU A 124 -2.58 21.18 15.09
C GLU A 124 -3.03 19.80 15.56
N ASP A 125 -3.30 18.89 14.62
CA ASP A 125 -3.69 17.51 14.89
C ASP A 125 -2.52 16.72 15.51
N VAL A 126 -1.31 16.99 15.02
CA VAL A 126 -0.07 16.39 15.54
C VAL A 126 0.18 16.81 16.98
N GLU A 127 0.03 18.10 17.30
CA GLU A 127 0.19 18.61 18.66
C GLU A 127 -0.90 18.05 19.59
N LYS A 128 -2.15 18.02 19.14
CA LYS A 128 -3.25 17.41 19.89
C LYS A 128 -3.01 15.93 20.15
N THR A 129 -2.40 15.22 19.21
CA THR A 129 -2.00 13.81 19.37
C THR A 129 -0.97 13.66 20.49
N ARG A 130 0.05 14.54 20.57
CA ARG A 130 1.01 14.54 21.68
C ARG A 130 0.36 14.73 23.04
N GLU A 131 -0.52 15.72 23.14
CA GLU A 131 -1.26 16.00 24.39
C GLU A 131 -2.04 14.77 24.85
N LEU A 132 -2.80 14.15 23.95
CA LEU A 132 -3.65 13.00 24.26
C LEU A 132 -2.82 11.74 24.58
N SER A 133 -1.73 11.50 23.84
CA SER A 133 -0.82 10.39 24.14
C SER A 133 -0.17 10.53 25.52
N ALA A 134 0.21 11.75 25.91
CA ALA A 134 0.83 12.02 27.21
C ALA A 134 -0.09 11.72 28.41
N VAL A 135 -1.40 11.78 28.23
CA VAL A 135 -2.37 11.48 29.29
C VAL A 135 -2.94 10.05 29.22
N GLY A 136 -2.39 9.20 28.35
CA GLY A 136 -2.82 7.82 28.23
C GLY A 136 -4.22 7.63 27.61
N TYR A 137 -4.59 8.51 26.68
CA TYR A 137 -5.87 8.48 25.97
C TYR A 137 -6.12 7.19 25.19
N CYS A 138 -5.05 6.50 24.75
CA CYS A 138 -5.13 5.24 24.06
C CYS A 138 -4.49 4.12 24.88
N THR A 139 -5.17 3.00 24.99
CA THR A 139 -4.63 1.74 25.52
C THR A 139 -4.53 0.71 24.42
N CYS A 140 -3.52 -0.16 24.49
CA CYS A 140 -3.37 -1.27 23.55
C CYS A 140 -3.14 -2.58 24.28
N THR A 141 -3.94 -3.58 23.98
CA THR A 141 -3.83 -4.95 24.52
C THR A 141 -3.51 -5.95 23.43
N LEU A 142 -2.69 -6.95 23.78
CA LEU A 142 -2.41 -8.09 22.91
C LEU A 142 -3.65 -8.98 22.79
N GLN A 143 -4.00 -9.31 21.56
CA GLN A 143 -4.97 -10.36 21.27
C GLN A 143 -4.24 -11.58 20.75
N GLU A 144 -4.31 -12.68 21.49
CA GLU A 144 -3.71 -13.97 21.12
C GLU A 144 -4.69 -14.82 20.28
N ASP A 145 -4.18 -15.83 19.60
CA ASP A 145 -4.95 -16.79 18.78
C ASP A 145 -5.82 -16.17 17.68
N VAL A 146 -5.32 -15.07 17.09
CA VAL A 146 -5.97 -14.36 15.99
C VAL A 146 -5.09 -14.33 14.74
N ALA A 147 -5.64 -13.85 13.63
CA ALA A 147 -4.88 -13.66 12.39
C ALA A 147 -3.65 -12.75 12.58
N ASN A 148 -2.60 -12.94 11.78
CA ASN A 148 -1.38 -12.12 11.84
C ASN A 148 -1.67 -10.61 11.71
N LEU A 149 -2.61 -10.24 10.85
CA LEU A 149 -3.17 -8.90 10.77
C LEU A 149 -4.55 -8.92 11.42
N TYR A 150 -4.59 -8.47 12.66
CA TYR A 150 -5.81 -8.31 13.46
C TYR A 150 -5.73 -7.02 14.24
N ILE A 151 -6.69 -6.14 14.00
CA ILE A 151 -6.80 -4.82 14.63
C ILE A 151 -8.26 -4.61 15.02
N VAL A 152 -8.49 -4.25 16.27
CA VAL A 152 -9.77 -3.75 16.74
C VAL A 152 -9.54 -2.38 17.35
N ALA A 153 -10.29 -1.38 16.88
CA ALA A 153 -10.36 -0.05 17.45
C ALA A 153 -11.73 0.14 18.11
N LYS A 154 -11.76 0.30 19.41
CA LYS A 154 -12.96 0.64 20.18
C LYS A 154 -12.82 2.03 20.73
N VAL A 155 -13.71 2.94 20.36
CA VAL A 155 -13.76 4.32 20.82
C VAL A 155 -14.98 4.51 21.71
N CYS A 156 -14.82 5.21 22.83
CA CYS A 156 -15.86 5.35 23.86
C CYS A 156 -16.15 6.82 24.15
N LYS A 157 -17.41 7.14 24.37
CA LYS A 157 -17.91 8.46 24.80
C LYS A 157 -19.06 8.27 25.79
N ASN A 158 -18.83 8.63 27.04
CA ASN A 158 -19.80 8.34 28.13
C ASN A 158 -20.19 6.84 28.11
N ASP A 159 -21.50 6.56 27.99
CA ASP A 159 -22.04 5.20 27.92
C ASP A 159 -22.14 4.64 26.48
N HIS A 160 -21.67 5.42 25.46
CA HIS A 160 -21.70 5.03 24.06
C HIS A 160 -20.33 4.55 23.58
N TYR A 161 -20.33 3.60 22.66
CA TYR A 161 -19.09 3.17 22.00
C TYR A 161 -19.31 2.76 20.54
N ALA A 162 -18.23 2.82 19.77
CA ALA A 162 -18.17 2.19 18.47
C ALA A 162 -16.89 1.36 18.36
N GLU A 163 -16.99 0.21 17.68
CA GLU A 163 -15.90 -0.72 17.48
C GLU A 163 -15.78 -1.09 16.01
N VAL A 164 -14.57 -1.07 15.49
CA VAL A 164 -14.23 -1.46 14.12
C VAL A 164 -13.15 -2.54 14.15
N THR A 165 -13.39 -3.64 13.45
CA THR A 165 -12.45 -4.77 13.33
C THR A 165 -11.91 -4.89 11.91
N ILE A 166 -10.58 -4.98 11.77
CA ILE A 166 -9.86 -5.22 10.51
C ILE A 166 -9.11 -6.55 10.63
N ILE A 167 -9.27 -7.44 9.62
CA ILE A 167 -8.62 -8.76 9.60
C ILE A 167 -8.03 -9.03 8.21
N ASN A 168 -6.87 -9.68 8.18
CA ASN A 168 -6.16 -10.21 7.01
C ASN A 168 -5.63 -9.17 6.01
N ARG A 169 -6.31 -8.05 5.78
CA ARG A 169 -5.88 -6.97 4.88
C ARG A 169 -6.03 -5.63 5.58
N HIS A 170 -5.15 -4.69 5.31
CA HIS A 170 -5.05 -3.40 6.03
C HIS A 170 -6.30 -2.52 5.93
N THR A 171 -7.14 -2.73 4.91
CA THR A 171 -8.41 -1.98 4.71
C THR A 171 -9.66 -2.85 4.85
N TYR A 172 -9.50 -4.16 5.12
CA TYR A 172 -10.64 -5.07 5.16
C TYR A 172 -11.34 -5.03 6.52
N ILE A 173 -12.33 -4.16 6.63
CA ILE A 173 -13.22 -4.12 7.79
C ILE A 173 -14.13 -5.34 7.76
N THR A 174 -14.05 -6.16 8.79
CA THR A 174 -14.87 -7.37 8.93
C THR A 174 -16.05 -7.17 9.85
N LYS A 175 -15.98 -6.20 10.79
CA LYS A 175 -17.07 -5.95 11.73
C LYS A 175 -17.11 -4.49 12.16
N ILE A 176 -18.32 -3.94 12.27
CA ILE A 176 -18.60 -2.64 12.86
C ILE A 176 -19.73 -2.81 13.89
N VAL A 177 -19.50 -2.35 15.10
CA VAL A 177 -20.47 -2.37 16.20
C VAL A 177 -20.65 -0.96 16.74
N LYS A 178 -21.88 -0.60 17.13
CA LYS A 178 -22.19 0.59 17.92
C LYS A 178 -23.23 0.21 18.99
N ASP A 179 -22.91 0.50 20.26
CA ASP A 179 -23.78 0.27 21.40
C ASP A 179 -24.41 -1.14 21.38
N ASP A 180 -23.57 -2.19 21.32
CA ASP A 180 -23.92 -3.60 21.21
C ASP A 180 -24.64 -4.01 19.90
N LYS A 181 -24.96 -3.06 19.04
CA LYS A 181 -25.61 -3.35 17.76
C LYS A 181 -24.58 -3.56 16.65
N ILE A 182 -24.60 -4.72 16.02
CA ILE A 182 -23.80 -4.98 14.81
C ILE A 182 -24.40 -4.17 13.65
N LEU A 183 -23.63 -3.20 13.14
CA LEU A 183 -23.99 -2.39 11.97
C LEU A 183 -23.51 -3.00 10.67
N PHE A 184 -22.39 -3.73 10.74
CA PHE A 184 -21.80 -4.41 9.59
C PHE A 184 -21.05 -5.66 10.08
N GLU A 185 -21.20 -6.76 9.36
CA GLU A 185 -20.43 -7.99 9.56
C GLU A 185 -20.18 -8.65 8.22
N ALA A 186 -18.91 -8.77 7.84
CA ALA A 186 -18.51 -9.49 6.64
C ALA A 186 -18.06 -10.90 7.00
N ALA A 187 -18.31 -11.87 6.12
CA ALA A 187 -17.70 -13.18 6.25
C ALA A 187 -16.18 -13.03 6.25
N VAL A 188 -15.50 -13.70 7.18
CA VAL A 188 -14.02 -13.74 7.24
C VAL A 188 -13.44 -14.54 6.05
N SER A 189 -14.30 -15.09 5.18
CA SER A 189 -13.91 -15.73 3.92
C SER A 189 -13.33 -14.71 2.95
N GLU A 190 -12.32 -15.11 2.19
CA GLU A 190 -11.64 -14.30 1.16
C GLU A 190 -12.56 -13.82 0.00
N GLU A 191 -13.86 -14.02 0.11
CA GLU A 191 -14.88 -13.73 -0.91
C GLU A 191 -15.63 -12.42 -0.61
N SER A 192 -15.08 -11.30 -1.04
CA SER A 192 -15.84 -10.05 -1.17
C SER A 192 -16.03 -9.68 -2.64
N SER A 193 -17.02 -8.84 -2.96
CA SER A 193 -17.54 -8.50 -4.30
C SER A 193 -16.54 -7.98 -5.35
N ASN A 194 -15.27 -7.80 -5.00
CA ASN A 194 -14.14 -7.55 -5.90
C ASN A 194 -13.24 -8.79 -6.03
N TYR A 195 -13.82 -9.99 -5.93
CA TYR A 195 -13.07 -11.23 -5.98
C TYR A 195 -12.24 -11.32 -7.26
N VAL A 196 -10.94 -11.34 -7.06
CA VAL A 196 -9.96 -11.73 -8.08
C VAL A 196 -9.48 -13.13 -7.74
N ASP A 197 -9.54 -14.02 -8.70
CA ASP A 197 -9.11 -15.40 -8.48
C ASP A 197 -7.59 -15.51 -8.60
N LYS A 198 -6.90 -15.43 -7.46
CA LYS A 198 -5.43 -15.60 -7.40
C LYS A 198 -4.98 -17.04 -7.63
N SER A 199 -5.88 -18.03 -7.56
CA SER A 199 -5.53 -19.42 -7.86
C SER A 199 -5.21 -19.64 -9.34
N LEU A 200 -5.65 -18.72 -10.21
CA LEU A 200 -5.33 -18.70 -11.63
C LEU A 200 -3.93 -18.16 -11.94
N LEU A 201 -3.21 -17.61 -10.94
CA LEU A 201 -1.86 -17.09 -11.16
C LEU A 201 -0.86 -18.23 -11.39
N ASN A 202 -0.21 -18.22 -12.55
CA ASN A 202 0.91 -19.09 -12.84
C ASN A 202 1.90 -18.36 -13.77
N VAL A 203 3.15 -18.78 -13.74
CA VAL A 203 4.23 -18.06 -14.44
C VAL A 203 4.00 -17.99 -15.95
N LYS A 204 3.47 -19.07 -16.57
CA LYS A 204 3.23 -19.11 -18.00
C LYS A 204 2.22 -18.05 -18.43
N ASP A 205 1.06 -18.02 -17.78
CA ASP A 205 -0.03 -17.12 -18.13
C ASP A 205 0.29 -15.65 -17.74
N ILE A 206 1.08 -15.44 -16.67
CA ILE A 206 1.60 -14.11 -16.32
C ILE A 206 2.51 -13.57 -17.43
N LEU A 207 3.42 -14.40 -17.97
CA LEU A 207 4.29 -14.00 -19.08
C LEU A 207 3.50 -13.75 -20.36
N GLU A 208 2.51 -14.57 -20.66
CA GLU A 208 1.63 -14.39 -21.81
C GLU A 208 0.83 -13.07 -21.65
N PHE A 209 0.21 -12.83 -20.50
CA PHE A 209 -0.47 -11.58 -20.19
C PHE A 209 0.46 -10.37 -20.34
N ALA A 210 1.65 -10.41 -19.77
CA ALA A 210 2.62 -9.32 -19.85
C ALA A 210 3.03 -8.99 -21.31
N ASN A 211 3.06 -9.99 -22.18
CA ASN A 211 3.41 -9.80 -23.60
C ASN A 211 2.22 -9.37 -24.48
N THR A 212 0.99 -9.59 -24.04
CA THR A 212 -0.22 -9.42 -24.87
C THR A 212 -1.19 -8.36 -24.32
N VAL A 213 -1.03 -7.92 -23.07
CA VAL A 213 -1.91 -6.93 -22.45
C VAL A 213 -1.94 -5.62 -23.26
N ASP A 214 -3.15 -5.08 -23.45
CA ASP A 214 -3.28 -3.72 -23.98
C ASP A 214 -2.78 -2.73 -22.92
N ILE A 215 -1.81 -1.92 -23.34
CA ILE A 215 -1.18 -0.98 -22.41
C ILE A 215 -2.18 0.04 -21.84
N ASP A 216 -3.25 0.33 -22.56
CA ASP A 216 -4.28 1.28 -22.10
C ASP A 216 -5.11 0.72 -20.93
N ASP A 217 -5.29 -0.60 -20.85
CA ASP A 217 -6.01 -1.27 -19.76
C ASP A 217 -5.22 -1.23 -18.42
N VAL A 218 -3.90 -1.11 -18.49
CA VAL A 218 -3.02 -1.10 -17.30
C VAL A 218 -2.25 0.21 -17.10
N ARG A 219 -2.34 1.15 -18.04
CA ARG A 219 -1.60 2.42 -18.05
C ARG A 219 -1.79 3.22 -16.76
N ALA A 220 -3.02 3.37 -16.31
CA ALA A 220 -3.34 4.19 -15.15
C ALA A 220 -2.68 3.63 -13.88
N VAL A 221 -2.78 2.32 -13.66
CA VAL A 221 -2.23 1.62 -12.50
C VAL A 221 -0.70 1.66 -12.52
N LEU A 222 -0.08 1.30 -13.65
CA LEU A 222 1.38 1.28 -13.78
C LEU A 222 1.99 2.68 -13.76
N LYS A 223 1.35 3.66 -14.41
CA LYS A 223 1.83 5.06 -14.36
C LYS A 223 1.84 5.58 -12.93
N ARG A 224 0.77 5.35 -12.18
CA ARG A 224 0.70 5.73 -10.76
C ARG A 224 1.83 5.10 -9.94
N GLN A 225 2.11 3.81 -10.14
CA GLN A 225 3.23 3.13 -9.48
C GLN A 225 4.58 3.74 -9.86
N ILE A 226 4.81 4.01 -11.14
CA ILE A 226 6.04 4.62 -11.64
C ILE A 226 6.23 6.00 -11.00
N ASP A 227 5.20 6.85 -11.05
CA ASP A 227 5.27 8.23 -10.58
C ASP A 227 5.50 8.28 -9.05
N MET A 228 4.67 7.60 -8.27
CA MET A 228 4.75 7.65 -6.80
C MET A 228 6.02 6.99 -6.27
N ASN A 229 6.37 5.78 -6.75
CA ASN A 229 7.55 5.09 -6.26
C ASN A 229 8.85 5.79 -6.70
N SER A 230 8.86 6.44 -7.87
CA SER A 230 9.99 7.28 -8.28
C SER A 230 10.13 8.52 -7.40
N ALA A 231 9.03 9.21 -7.09
CA ALA A 231 9.05 10.42 -6.28
C ALA A 231 9.64 10.18 -4.88
N ILE A 232 9.19 9.13 -4.18
CA ILE A 232 9.74 8.82 -2.86
C ILE A 232 11.20 8.32 -2.91
N ALA A 233 11.60 7.66 -4.00
CA ALA A 233 13.00 7.26 -4.20
C ALA A 233 13.90 8.49 -4.42
N ASP A 234 13.43 9.48 -5.18
CA ASP A 234 14.15 10.75 -5.38
C ASP A 234 14.28 11.51 -4.06
N GLU A 235 13.20 11.59 -3.29
CA GLU A 235 13.17 12.19 -1.96
C GLU A 235 14.20 11.53 -1.03
N GLY A 236 14.25 10.19 -0.98
CA GLY A 236 15.21 9.44 -0.17
C GLY A 236 16.66 9.57 -0.61
N LEU A 237 16.91 9.89 -1.90
CA LEU A 237 18.25 10.22 -2.40
C LEU A 237 18.65 11.66 -2.06
N MET A 238 17.71 12.60 -2.03
CA MET A 238 17.98 14.02 -1.75
C MET A 238 18.13 14.32 -0.27
N HIS A 239 17.35 13.67 0.59
CA HIS A 239 17.27 13.96 2.02
C HIS A 239 17.77 12.80 2.90
N PRO A 240 18.24 13.05 4.14
CA PRO A 240 18.84 12.04 5.01
C PRO A 240 17.78 11.23 5.78
N TYR A 241 17.16 10.26 5.13
CA TYR A 241 16.26 9.31 5.77
C TYR A 241 16.99 8.02 6.18
N GLY A 242 16.58 7.43 7.29
CA GLY A 242 17.02 6.10 7.73
C GLY A 242 18.52 5.92 7.74
N ALA A 243 19.01 4.81 7.23
CA ALA A 243 20.44 4.49 7.13
C ALA A 243 21.12 5.07 5.88
N GLN A 244 20.39 5.78 5.02
CA GLN A 244 20.91 6.40 3.79
C GLN A 244 21.61 5.42 2.84
N ILE A 245 21.12 4.17 2.80
CA ILE A 245 21.76 3.09 2.02
C ILE A 245 21.85 3.45 0.54
N GLY A 246 20.77 4.01 -0.04
CA GLY A 246 20.77 4.41 -1.45
C GLY A 246 21.85 5.44 -1.78
N ARG A 247 21.99 6.48 -0.97
CA ARG A 247 23.01 7.51 -1.14
C ARG A 247 24.40 6.92 -1.01
N THR A 248 24.62 6.08 -0.01
CA THR A 248 25.91 5.41 0.24
C THR A 248 26.31 4.52 -0.95
N LEU A 249 25.36 3.76 -1.52
CA LEU A 249 25.63 2.93 -2.69
C LEU A 249 26.11 3.76 -3.88
N LEU A 250 25.47 4.88 -4.19
CA LEU A 250 25.88 5.76 -5.28
C LEU A 250 27.26 6.42 -5.01
N GLN A 251 27.52 6.82 -3.78
CA GLN A 251 28.79 7.42 -3.41
C GLN A 251 29.97 6.44 -3.48
N VAL A 252 29.76 5.19 -3.06
CA VAL A 252 30.83 4.19 -2.98
C VAL A 252 31.08 3.48 -4.31
N TYR A 253 30.00 3.15 -5.03
CA TYR A 253 30.07 2.29 -6.23
C TYR A 253 29.81 3.03 -7.54
N GLY A 254 29.49 4.33 -7.49
CA GLY A 254 29.22 5.14 -8.68
C GLY A 254 27.82 4.95 -9.28
N ASP A 255 27.64 5.54 -10.46
CA ASP A 255 26.34 5.69 -11.12
C ASP A 255 26.16 4.69 -12.28
N ASP A 256 26.37 3.41 -12.01
CA ASP A 256 26.01 2.32 -12.93
C ASP A 256 24.52 1.96 -12.78
N VAL A 257 23.87 1.52 -13.85
CA VAL A 257 22.43 1.19 -13.83
C VAL A 257 22.07 0.15 -12.76
N LYS A 258 22.94 -0.84 -12.51
CA LYS A 258 22.70 -1.87 -11.49
C LYS A 258 22.81 -1.27 -10.07
N ILE A 259 23.69 -0.30 -9.90
CA ILE A 259 23.85 0.43 -8.62
C ILE A 259 22.66 1.36 -8.43
N ARG A 260 22.26 2.16 -9.45
CA ARG A 260 21.06 3.01 -9.37
C ARG A 260 19.79 2.21 -9.05
N ALA A 261 19.59 1.06 -9.69
CA ALA A 261 18.46 0.18 -9.44
C ALA A 261 18.32 -0.20 -7.95
N LYS A 262 19.44 -0.61 -7.33
CA LYS A 262 19.51 -0.92 -5.90
C LYS A 262 19.36 0.33 -5.03
N ALA A 263 20.07 1.39 -5.40
CA ALA A 263 20.12 2.63 -4.64
C ALA A 263 18.74 3.29 -4.54
N ARG A 264 17.97 3.34 -5.63
CA ARG A 264 16.63 3.92 -5.64
C ARG A 264 15.65 3.11 -4.79
N ALA A 265 15.67 1.78 -4.88
CA ALA A 265 14.84 0.92 -4.05
C ALA A 265 15.15 1.08 -2.56
N ALA A 266 16.44 1.15 -2.21
CA ALA A 266 16.89 1.36 -0.83
C ALA A 266 16.54 2.75 -0.31
N ALA A 267 16.74 3.80 -1.11
CA ALA A 267 16.45 5.18 -0.73
C ALA A 267 14.94 5.40 -0.52
N GLY A 268 14.08 4.88 -1.40
CA GLY A 268 12.64 4.92 -1.22
C GLY A 268 12.19 4.20 0.05
N SER A 269 12.80 3.05 0.36
CA SER A 269 12.52 2.32 1.60
C SER A 269 13.00 3.08 2.85
N ASP A 270 14.17 3.68 2.81
CA ASP A 270 14.70 4.54 3.89
C ASP A 270 13.75 5.74 4.13
N ALA A 271 13.33 6.43 3.06
CA ALA A 271 12.40 7.56 3.16
C ALA A 271 11.05 7.13 3.75
N ARG A 272 10.45 6.07 3.21
CA ARG A 272 9.16 5.53 3.67
C ARG A 272 9.19 5.16 5.16
N MET A 273 10.21 4.40 5.57
CA MET A 273 10.33 3.94 6.95
C MET A 273 10.80 5.05 7.90
N GLY A 274 11.41 6.09 7.37
CA GLY A 274 11.85 7.28 8.08
C GLY A 274 10.76 8.34 8.26
N GLY A 275 9.51 8.08 7.81
CA GLY A 275 8.37 8.97 8.03
C GLY A 275 8.13 10.00 6.93
N CYS A 276 8.70 9.80 5.74
CA CYS A 276 8.39 10.62 4.57
C CYS A 276 6.87 10.60 4.30
N SER A 277 6.31 11.78 4.00
CA SER A 277 4.87 11.98 3.75
C SER A 277 4.44 11.66 2.32
N LEU A 278 5.36 11.27 1.43
CA LEU A 278 5.01 10.87 0.07
C LEU A 278 4.39 9.46 0.04
N PRO A 279 3.30 9.28 -0.73
CA PRO A 279 2.70 7.97 -0.90
C PRO A 279 3.57 7.05 -1.77
N VAL A 280 3.40 5.74 -1.59
CA VAL A 280 3.96 4.70 -2.44
C VAL A 280 2.84 3.84 -3.00
N VAL A 281 3.06 3.21 -4.15
CA VAL A 281 2.18 2.13 -4.59
C VAL A 281 2.73 0.81 -4.06
N ILE A 282 1.90 0.16 -3.25
CA ILE A 282 2.23 -1.13 -2.63
C ILE A 282 2.16 -2.28 -3.63
N ASN A 283 2.75 -3.41 -3.27
CA ASN A 283 2.53 -4.69 -3.91
C ASN A 283 2.33 -5.75 -2.82
N SER A 284 1.28 -6.55 -2.95
CA SER A 284 0.92 -7.58 -1.95
C SER A 284 0.90 -7.03 -0.50
N GLY A 285 0.32 -5.85 -0.31
CA GLY A 285 0.18 -5.21 0.99
C GLY A 285 1.44 -4.53 1.53
N SER A 286 2.56 -4.51 0.81
CA SER A 286 3.82 -3.92 1.27
C SER A 286 4.35 -2.83 0.32
N GLY A 287 4.58 -1.62 0.86
CA GLY A 287 5.19 -0.52 0.10
C GLY A 287 6.66 -0.77 -0.24
N ASN A 288 7.44 -1.34 0.69
CA ASN A 288 8.83 -1.70 0.41
C ASN A 288 8.91 -2.73 -0.73
N GLN A 289 8.00 -3.70 -0.76
CA GLN A 289 7.92 -4.67 -1.85
C GLN A 289 7.54 -3.98 -3.16
N GLY A 290 6.55 -3.07 -3.15
CA GLY A 290 6.17 -2.28 -4.32
C GLY A 290 7.34 -1.51 -4.93
N MET A 291 8.16 -0.85 -4.10
CA MET A 291 9.36 -0.15 -4.54
C MET A 291 10.44 -1.11 -5.07
N THR A 292 10.66 -2.24 -4.38
CA THR A 292 11.70 -3.20 -4.76
C THR A 292 11.41 -3.90 -6.08
N VAL A 293 10.15 -4.14 -6.42
CA VAL A 293 9.78 -4.76 -7.70
C VAL A 293 9.69 -3.76 -8.85
N SER A 294 9.37 -2.49 -8.58
CA SER A 294 9.16 -1.48 -9.63
C SER A 294 10.42 -0.67 -9.97
N LEU A 295 11.10 -0.10 -8.97
CA LEU A 295 12.20 0.85 -9.19
C LEU A 295 13.38 0.28 -9.97
N PRO A 296 13.85 -0.96 -9.73
CA PRO A 296 14.90 -1.54 -10.56
C PRO A 296 14.50 -1.66 -12.03
N VAL A 297 13.26 -2.08 -12.31
CA VAL A 297 12.75 -2.20 -13.68
C VAL A 297 12.67 -0.82 -14.34
N ILE A 298 12.20 0.21 -13.62
CA ILE A 298 12.14 1.59 -14.10
C ILE A 298 13.54 2.10 -14.47
N GLU A 299 14.54 1.87 -13.63
CA GLU A 299 15.91 2.31 -13.91
C GLU A 299 16.54 1.59 -15.11
N PHE A 300 16.32 0.28 -15.24
CA PHE A 300 16.76 -0.44 -16.44
C PHE A 300 16.05 0.04 -17.70
N ALA A 301 14.73 0.26 -17.65
CA ALA A 301 13.97 0.79 -18.80
C ALA A 301 14.51 2.16 -19.24
N LYS A 302 14.76 3.10 -18.30
CA LYS A 302 15.36 4.41 -18.60
C LYS A 302 16.75 4.33 -19.23
N SER A 303 17.49 3.26 -19.00
CA SER A 303 18.84 3.07 -19.59
C SER A 303 18.81 2.51 -21.00
N LEU A 304 17.64 2.06 -21.49
CA LEU A 304 17.47 1.50 -22.83
C LEU A 304 16.96 2.53 -23.85
N PHE A 305 16.48 3.65 -23.37
CA PHE A 305 15.93 4.77 -24.15
C PHE A 305 16.60 6.09 -23.75
#